data_753502e67b26b69d6e28a4b95282e36e
#
_entry.id   753502e67b26b69d6e28a4b95282e36e
#
_cell.length_a   1.000
_cell.length_b   1.000
_cell.length_c   1.000
_cell.angle_alpha   90.00
_cell.angle_beta   90.00
_cell.angle_gamma   90.00
#
_symmetry.space_group_name_H-M   'P 1'
#
loop_
_entity.id
_entity.type
_entity.pdbx_description
1 polymer ?
#
loop_
_entity_poly.entity_id
_entity_poly.type
_entity_poly.pdbx_seq_one_letter_code
_entity_poly.pdbx_strand_id
1 'polypeptide(L)'
;RDAQESRGLGDVYKRQQVPSAVGLGVLMNKDNTVRQAGGFIVQLMPFAEESTIAKLEENVQKITSVTNLLEEGHTPESLLEKVLEGFDMEINEKVPTEFYCNCSRERVEKALISIGRKELNEMIQEGKSIEMNCHFCNKNYEFTVEELKEILRKCK
;
A
#
# COMPACT_ATOMS: atom_id res chain seq x y z
N ARG A 1 4.87 -4.86 17.23
CA ARG A 1 4.26 -6.06 16.59
C ARG A 1 4.69 -6.02 15.15
N ASP A 2 5.56 -6.95 14.77
CA ASP A 2 5.99 -7.12 13.38
C ASP A 2 4.91 -7.90 12.64
N ALA A 3 4.33 -7.29 11.61
CA ALA A 3 3.52 -8.00 10.64
C ALA A 3 4.42 -8.36 9.46
N GLN A 4 4.83 -9.63 9.38
CA GLN A 4 5.62 -10.17 8.28
C GLN A 4 4.83 -11.27 7.60
N GLU A 5 4.51 -11.09 6.32
CA GLU A 5 4.02 -12.18 5.48
C GLU A 5 5.04 -12.48 4.40
N SER A 6 5.72 -13.62 4.51
CA SER A 6 6.50 -14.20 3.40
C SER A 6 5.75 -15.40 2.85
N ARG A 7 5.40 -15.39 1.58
CA ARG A 7 4.82 -16.53 0.87
C ARG A 7 5.84 -17.12 -0.09
N GLY A 8 6.10 -18.40 0.06
CA GLY A 8 7.00 -19.13 -0.82
C GLY A 8 6.45 -19.30 -2.25
N LEU A 9 7.36 -19.44 -3.21
CA LEU A 9 7.06 -19.58 -4.65
C LEU A 9 6.25 -20.84 -5.02
N GLY A 10 6.14 -21.83 -4.11
CA GLY A 10 5.56 -23.15 -4.41
C GLY A 10 4.05 -23.25 -4.60
N ASP A 11 3.27 -22.25 -4.18
CA ASP A 11 1.79 -22.34 -4.16
C ASP A 11 1.10 -21.79 -5.43
N VAL A 12 1.88 -21.17 -6.33
CA VAL A 12 1.38 -20.39 -7.46
C VAL A 12 1.23 -21.20 -8.75
N TYR A 13 1.81 -22.40 -8.84
CA TYR A 13 1.85 -23.19 -10.07
C TYR A 13 0.46 -23.67 -10.59
N LYS A 14 -0.59 -23.53 -9.79
CA LYS A 14 -1.93 -24.04 -10.15
C LYS A 14 -2.89 -23.03 -10.78
N ARG A 15 -2.55 -21.74 -10.91
CA ARG A 15 -3.53 -20.72 -11.37
C ARG A 15 -2.99 -19.68 -12.36
N GLN A 16 -2.19 -20.03 -13.35
CA GLN A 16 -1.73 -19.09 -14.42
C GLN A 16 -1.22 -17.72 -13.90
N GLN A 17 -0.84 -17.62 -12.65
CA GLN A 17 -0.24 -16.42 -12.06
C GLN A 17 1.28 -16.53 -12.17
N VAL A 18 1.94 -15.41 -12.44
CA VAL A 18 3.40 -15.33 -12.49
C VAL A 18 3.97 -15.74 -11.11
N PRO A 19 4.83 -16.76 -11.01
CA PRO A 19 5.45 -17.14 -9.75
C PRO A 19 6.20 -15.96 -9.17
N SER A 20 5.87 -15.59 -7.92
CA SER A 20 6.44 -14.40 -7.28
C SER A 20 6.71 -14.66 -5.80
N ALA A 21 7.75 -14.02 -5.28
CA ALA A 21 8.02 -13.91 -3.85
C ALA A 21 7.88 -12.47 -3.41
N VAL A 22 7.23 -12.26 -2.26
CA VAL A 22 7.01 -10.94 -1.68
C VAL A 22 7.47 -10.95 -0.23
N GLY A 23 8.33 -10.01 0.12
CA GLY A 23 8.71 -9.73 1.50
C GLY A 23 8.34 -8.30 1.85
N LEU A 24 7.50 -8.12 2.88
CA LEU A 24 7.09 -6.81 3.39
C LEU A 24 7.33 -6.74 4.88
N GLY A 25 7.67 -5.56 5.37
CA GLY A 25 7.85 -5.34 6.80
C GLY A 25 7.59 -3.90 7.21
N VAL A 26 6.99 -3.74 8.38
CA VAL A 26 6.79 -2.44 9.05
C VAL A 26 7.20 -2.58 10.50
N LEU A 27 8.13 -1.74 10.94
CA LEU A 27 8.55 -1.61 12.32
C LEU A 27 7.98 -0.32 12.91
N MET A 28 7.29 -0.45 14.06
CA MET A 28 6.64 0.66 14.73
C MET A 28 7.43 1.09 15.97
N ASN A 29 7.47 2.39 16.24
CA ASN A 29 7.91 2.94 17.50
C ASN A 29 6.86 2.73 18.61
N LYS A 30 7.24 2.99 19.87
CA LYS A 30 6.32 2.89 21.02
C LYS A 30 5.17 3.90 20.98
N ASP A 31 5.35 5.01 20.28
CA ASP A 31 4.36 6.08 20.05
C ASP A 31 3.44 5.82 18.85
N ASN A 32 3.46 4.62 18.26
CA ASN A 32 2.72 4.22 17.08
C ASN A 32 3.13 4.92 15.76
N THR A 33 4.27 5.59 15.74
CA THR A 33 4.85 6.06 14.48
C THR A 33 5.62 4.96 13.76
N VAL A 34 5.68 5.01 12.43
CA VAL A 34 6.47 4.07 11.64
C VAL A 34 7.95 4.41 11.79
N ARG A 35 8.75 3.43 12.23
CA ARG A 35 10.20 3.55 12.36
C ARG A 35 10.90 3.15 11.08
N GLN A 36 10.53 1.99 10.54
CA GLN A 36 11.03 1.45 9.28
C GLN A 36 9.88 0.77 8.54
N ALA A 37 9.85 0.92 7.23
CA ALA A 37 8.90 0.22 6.38
C ALA A 37 9.54 -0.02 5.02
N GLY A 38 9.35 -1.21 4.48
CA GLY A 38 9.85 -1.54 3.15
C GLY A 38 9.59 -2.98 2.78
N GLY A 39 10.07 -3.35 1.61
CA GLY A 39 9.87 -4.70 1.11
C GLY A 39 10.45 -4.88 -0.28
N PHE A 40 10.23 -6.09 -0.80
CA PHE A 40 10.59 -6.44 -2.16
C PHE A 40 9.51 -7.32 -2.79
N ILE A 41 9.44 -7.28 -4.10
CA ILE A 41 8.67 -8.21 -4.93
C ILE A 41 9.62 -8.75 -5.99
N VAL A 42 9.72 -10.07 -6.08
CA VAL A 42 10.47 -10.76 -7.12
C VAL A 42 9.53 -11.62 -7.92
N GLN A 43 9.58 -11.50 -9.24
CA GLN A 43 8.76 -12.28 -10.15
C GLN A 43 9.67 -13.07 -11.11
N LEU A 44 9.35 -14.34 -11.31
CA LEU A 44 10.04 -15.16 -12.29
C LEU A 44 9.57 -14.81 -13.70
N MET A 45 10.52 -14.71 -14.62
CA MET A 45 10.19 -14.61 -16.02
C MET A 45 9.61 -15.94 -16.55
N PRO A 46 8.74 -15.91 -17.57
CA PRO A 46 8.27 -17.14 -18.22
C PRO A 46 9.48 -17.99 -18.67
N PHE A 47 9.38 -19.30 -18.43
CA PHE A 47 10.43 -20.27 -18.79
C PHE A 47 11.74 -20.15 -18.01
N ALA A 48 11.70 -19.56 -16.80
CA ALA A 48 12.85 -19.57 -15.91
C ALA A 48 13.32 -21.02 -15.61
N GLU A 49 14.62 -21.24 -15.61
CA GLU A 49 15.20 -22.57 -15.35
C GLU A 49 14.99 -22.97 -13.87
N GLU A 50 14.82 -24.27 -13.61
CA GLU A 50 14.64 -24.78 -12.25
C GLU A 50 15.81 -24.44 -11.32
N SER A 51 17.04 -24.35 -11.84
CA SER A 51 18.22 -23.91 -11.12
C SER A 51 18.11 -22.47 -10.62
N THR A 52 17.53 -21.58 -11.44
CA THR A 52 17.25 -20.18 -11.10
C THR A 52 16.18 -20.11 -10.00
N ILE A 53 15.12 -20.90 -10.14
CA ILE A 53 14.02 -20.95 -9.15
C ILE A 53 14.58 -21.43 -7.79
N ALA A 54 15.28 -22.55 -7.76
CA ALA A 54 15.82 -23.13 -6.53
C ALA A 54 16.80 -22.17 -5.81
N LYS A 55 17.66 -21.49 -6.57
CA LYS A 55 18.61 -20.51 -6.01
C LYS A 55 17.89 -19.30 -5.44
N LEU A 56 16.86 -18.78 -6.13
CA LEU A 56 16.08 -17.66 -5.62
C LEU A 56 15.29 -18.04 -4.34
N GLU A 57 14.71 -19.24 -4.30
CA GLU A 57 14.03 -19.75 -3.12
C GLU A 57 14.99 -19.86 -1.92
N GLU A 58 16.20 -20.37 -2.13
CA GLU A 58 17.23 -20.41 -1.09
C GLU A 58 17.56 -19.02 -0.56
N ASN A 59 17.76 -18.04 -1.45
CA ASN A 59 18.07 -16.67 -1.05
C ASN A 59 16.92 -16.02 -0.26
N VAL A 60 15.67 -16.16 -0.74
CA VAL A 60 14.49 -15.61 -0.06
C VAL A 60 14.30 -16.25 1.32
N GLN A 61 14.56 -17.55 1.48
CA GLN A 61 14.49 -18.22 2.78
C GLN A 61 15.52 -17.72 3.80
N LYS A 62 16.68 -17.22 3.35
CA LYS A 62 17.69 -16.58 4.23
C LYS A 62 17.22 -15.23 4.79
N ILE A 63 16.26 -14.59 4.16
CA ILE A 63 15.71 -13.30 4.60
C ILE A 63 14.62 -13.55 5.63
N THR A 64 14.98 -13.59 6.90
CA THR A 64 14.07 -13.85 8.00
C THR A 64 13.22 -12.64 8.37
N SER A 65 13.74 -11.43 8.17
CA SER A 65 13.05 -10.19 8.49
C SER A 65 13.53 -9.03 7.63
N VAL A 66 12.62 -8.45 6.84
CA VAL A 66 12.90 -7.26 6.05
C VAL A 66 13.14 -6.04 6.95
N THR A 67 12.38 -5.92 8.04
CA THR A 67 12.50 -4.79 8.98
C THR A 67 13.84 -4.77 9.68
N ASN A 68 14.40 -5.92 10.05
CA ASN A 68 15.72 -6.00 10.66
C ASN A 68 16.82 -5.52 9.69
N LEU A 69 16.73 -5.92 8.43
CA LEU A 69 17.66 -5.46 7.41
C LEU A 69 17.60 -3.94 7.22
N LEU A 70 16.37 -3.38 7.18
CA LEU A 70 16.20 -1.94 7.08
C LEU A 70 16.72 -1.21 8.32
N GLU A 71 16.58 -1.79 9.52
CA GLU A 71 17.10 -1.22 10.76
C GLU A 71 18.62 -1.26 10.85
N GLU A 72 19.24 -2.28 10.26
CA GLU A 72 20.69 -2.40 10.07
C GLU A 72 21.25 -1.37 9.07
N GLY A 73 20.38 -0.61 8.38
CA GLY A 73 20.76 0.43 7.44
C GLY A 73 20.84 -0.04 5.98
N HIS A 74 20.26 -1.19 5.68
CA HIS A 74 20.17 -1.63 4.28
C HIS A 74 19.29 -0.69 3.46
N THR A 75 19.81 -0.29 2.31
CA THR A 75 19.06 0.46 1.28
C THR A 75 18.24 -0.52 0.43
N PRO A 76 17.28 -0.03 -0.37
CA PRO A 76 16.56 -0.89 -1.31
C PRO A 76 17.49 -1.69 -2.23
N GLU A 77 18.59 -1.10 -2.68
CA GLU A 77 19.58 -1.75 -3.53
C GLU A 77 20.28 -2.89 -2.80
N SER A 78 20.79 -2.65 -1.60
CA SER A 78 21.50 -3.69 -0.82
C SER A 78 20.56 -4.80 -0.33
N LEU A 79 19.25 -4.49 -0.19
CA LEU A 79 18.23 -5.51 0.04
C LEU A 79 18.04 -6.40 -1.19
N LEU A 80 17.99 -5.80 -2.39
CA LEU A 80 17.90 -6.55 -3.65
C LEU A 80 19.16 -7.39 -3.90
N GLU A 81 20.35 -6.88 -3.58
CA GLU A 81 21.61 -7.66 -3.65
C GLU A 81 21.55 -8.94 -2.81
N LYS A 82 20.92 -8.88 -1.62
CA LYS A 82 20.72 -10.08 -0.79
C LYS A 82 19.68 -11.03 -1.37
N VAL A 83 18.56 -10.52 -1.89
CA VAL A 83 17.53 -11.34 -2.53
C VAL A 83 18.05 -12.02 -3.77
N LEU A 84 18.87 -11.31 -4.55
CA LEU A 84 19.41 -11.75 -5.83
C LEU A 84 20.89 -12.20 -5.71
N GLU A 85 21.31 -12.66 -4.52
CA GLU A 85 22.68 -13.11 -4.30
C GLU A 85 23.09 -14.20 -5.30
N GLY A 86 24.20 -13.94 -6.01
CA GLY A 86 24.73 -14.82 -7.03
C GLY A 86 23.97 -14.80 -8.36
N PHE A 87 23.11 -13.81 -8.57
CA PHE A 87 22.59 -13.41 -9.87
C PHE A 87 23.28 -12.14 -10.36
N ASP A 88 23.28 -11.94 -11.67
CA ASP A 88 23.76 -10.70 -12.29
C ASP A 88 22.62 -9.67 -12.23
N MET A 89 22.72 -8.74 -11.27
CA MET A 89 21.65 -7.76 -11.01
C MET A 89 21.94 -6.45 -11.71
N GLU A 90 20.94 -5.93 -12.44
CA GLU A 90 20.97 -4.62 -13.05
C GLU A 90 19.84 -3.74 -12.48
N ILE A 91 20.17 -2.51 -12.07
CA ILE A 91 19.18 -1.54 -11.59
C ILE A 91 18.74 -0.69 -12.77
N ASN A 92 17.53 -0.94 -13.26
CA ASN A 92 16.99 -0.23 -14.42
C ASN A 92 16.50 1.18 -14.06
N GLU A 93 15.88 1.34 -12.89
CA GLU A 93 15.27 2.62 -12.50
C GLU A 93 15.23 2.80 -10.97
N LYS A 94 15.36 4.03 -10.52
CA LYS A 94 15.11 4.47 -9.14
C LYS A 94 14.04 5.55 -9.14
N VAL A 95 12.90 5.24 -8.51
CA VAL A 95 11.76 6.16 -8.43
C VAL A 95 11.62 6.64 -6.99
N PRO A 96 11.60 7.97 -6.74
CA PRO A 96 11.30 8.48 -5.41
C PRO A 96 9.87 8.11 -5.02
N THR A 97 9.70 7.68 -3.78
CA THR A 97 8.40 7.29 -3.24
C THR A 97 8.04 8.16 -2.04
N GLU A 98 6.77 8.52 -1.93
CA GLU A 98 6.25 9.28 -0.82
C GLU A 98 4.85 8.78 -0.42
N PHE A 99 4.47 9.03 0.84
CA PHE A 99 3.08 8.85 1.24
C PHE A 99 2.24 9.98 0.66
N TYR A 100 1.44 9.65 -0.33
CA TYR A 100 0.58 10.61 -1.01
C TYR A 100 -0.89 10.17 -0.98
N CYS A 101 -1.76 11.07 -0.53
CA CYS A 101 -3.19 10.90 -0.63
C CYS A 101 -3.79 11.95 -1.55
N ASN A 102 -4.45 11.50 -2.60
CA ASN A 102 -5.13 12.39 -3.55
C ASN A 102 -6.56 12.77 -3.12
N CYS A 103 -6.89 12.62 -1.83
CA CYS A 103 -8.18 13.11 -1.33
C CYS A 103 -8.22 14.65 -1.40
N SER A 104 -9.34 15.17 -1.80
CA SER A 104 -9.61 16.60 -1.81
C SER A 104 -11.06 16.86 -1.41
N ARG A 105 -11.35 18.11 -1.01
CA ARG A 105 -12.71 18.52 -0.67
C ARG A 105 -13.68 18.27 -1.82
N GLU A 106 -13.26 18.55 -3.06
CA GLU A 106 -14.07 18.34 -4.26
C GLU A 106 -14.38 16.85 -4.50
N ARG A 107 -13.45 15.96 -4.19
CA ARG A 107 -13.69 14.50 -4.28
C ARG A 107 -14.69 14.03 -3.25
N VAL A 108 -14.59 14.54 -2.02
CA VAL A 108 -15.54 14.22 -0.95
C VAL A 108 -16.93 14.81 -1.29
N GLU A 109 -17.00 16.02 -1.85
CA GLU A 109 -18.24 16.61 -2.34
C GLU A 109 -18.90 15.76 -3.44
N LYS A 110 -18.12 15.25 -4.39
CA LYS A 110 -18.63 14.30 -5.40
C LYS A 110 -19.16 13.00 -4.79
N ALA A 111 -18.54 12.52 -3.74
CA ALA A 111 -19.02 11.36 -3.00
C ALA A 111 -20.36 11.66 -2.32
N LEU A 112 -20.51 12.83 -1.70
CA LEU A 112 -21.79 13.31 -1.14
C LEU A 112 -22.89 13.42 -2.21
N ILE A 113 -22.57 13.93 -3.40
CA ILE A 113 -23.52 13.99 -4.52
C ILE A 113 -23.98 12.57 -4.90
N SER A 114 -23.08 11.58 -4.87
CA SER A 114 -23.39 10.20 -5.25
C SER A 114 -24.26 9.44 -4.24
N ILE A 115 -24.34 9.89 -2.99
CA ILE A 115 -25.25 9.33 -1.97
C ILE A 115 -26.71 9.55 -2.37
N GLY A 116 -27.01 10.69 -3.01
CA GLY A 116 -28.32 10.99 -3.53
C GLY A 116 -29.06 12.07 -2.75
N ARG A 117 -30.15 12.59 -3.40
CA ARG A 117 -30.89 13.74 -2.87
C ARG A 117 -31.63 13.45 -1.56
N LYS A 118 -32.08 12.21 -1.39
CA LYS A 118 -32.88 11.83 -0.21
C LYS A 118 -32.03 11.93 1.06
N GLU A 119 -30.92 11.26 1.07
CA GLU A 119 -29.99 11.21 2.20
C GLU A 119 -29.40 12.59 2.51
N LEU A 120 -29.06 13.38 1.46
CA LEU A 120 -28.61 14.77 1.65
C LEU A 120 -29.67 15.65 2.29
N ASN A 121 -30.97 15.50 1.91
CA ASN A 121 -32.04 16.21 2.55
C ASN A 121 -32.22 15.83 4.02
N GLU A 122 -32.10 14.54 4.36
CA GLU A 122 -32.17 14.07 5.74
C GLU A 122 -31.05 14.70 6.58
N MET A 123 -29.81 14.71 6.08
CA MET A 123 -28.67 15.37 6.73
C MET A 123 -28.91 16.88 6.95
N ILE A 124 -29.47 17.56 5.96
CA ILE A 124 -29.81 19.00 6.06
C ILE A 124 -30.92 19.24 7.11
N GLN A 125 -31.90 18.35 7.20
CA GLN A 125 -32.99 18.45 8.18
C GLN A 125 -32.50 18.21 9.62
N GLU A 126 -31.47 17.40 9.83
CA GLU A 126 -30.84 17.26 11.14
C GLU A 126 -30.20 18.56 11.65
N GLY A 127 -29.90 19.49 10.76
CA GLY A 127 -29.40 20.83 11.11
C GLY A 127 -28.00 20.86 11.69
N LYS A 128 -27.20 19.77 11.52
CA LYS A 128 -25.83 19.66 12.01
C LYS A 128 -24.85 19.64 10.86
N SER A 129 -23.63 20.16 11.11
CA SER A 129 -22.52 19.94 10.21
C SER A 129 -22.18 18.44 10.18
N ILE A 130 -21.77 17.95 9.02
CA ILE A 130 -21.27 16.58 8.88
C ILE A 130 -19.76 16.57 8.73
N GLU A 131 -19.13 15.62 9.36
CA GLU A 131 -17.71 15.37 9.25
C GLU A 131 -17.46 14.09 8.46
N MET A 132 -16.62 14.19 7.44
CA MET A 132 -16.19 13.06 6.62
C MET A 132 -14.70 12.87 6.74
N ASN A 133 -14.29 11.66 7.09
CA ASN A 133 -12.90 11.31 7.28
C ASN A 133 -12.38 10.51 6.08
N CYS A 134 -11.19 10.87 5.59
CA CYS A 134 -10.50 10.08 4.60
C CYS A 134 -9.87 8.85 5.25
N HIS A 135 -10.37 7.65 4.99
CA HIS A 135 -9.86 6.40 5.58
C HIS A 135 -8.39 6.08 5.23
N PHE A 136 -7.81 6.74 4.21
CA PHE A 136 -6.42 6.53 3.83
C PHE A 136 -5.44 7.42 4.60
N CYS A 137 -5.72 8.74 4.72
CA CYS A 137 -4.82 9.70 5.36
C CYS A 137 -5.36 10.32 6.65
N ASN A 138 -6.56 9.92 7.09
CA ASN A 138 -7.27 10.45 8.26
C ASN A 138 -7.57 11.96 8.23
N LYS A 139 -7.48 12.60 7.06
CA LYS A 139 -7.85 14.01 6.93
C LYS A 139 -9.36 14.16 7.03
N ASN A 140 -9.79 15.08 7.91
CA ASN A 140 -11.20 15.40 8.11
C ASN A 140 -11.64 16.52 7.18
N TYR A 141 -12.87 16.40 6.70
CA TYR A 141 -13.58 17.37 5.89
C TYR A 141 -14.94 17.63 6.53
N GLU A 142 -15.14 18.85 7.00
CA GLU A 142 -16.40 19.29 7.57
C GLU A 142 -17.21 20.02 6.51
N PHE A 143 -18.52 19.74 6.47
CA PHE A 143 -19.50 20.38 5.59
C PHE A 143 -20.62 20.97 6.44
N THR A 144 -20.81 22.28 6.33
CA THR A 144 -21.89 22.98 7.00
C THR A 144 -23.23 22.71 6.31
N VAL A 145 -24.32 23.02 7.00
CA VAL A 145 -25.68 22.88 6.45
C VAL A 145 -25.86 23.71 5.17
N GLU A 146 -25.27 24.91 5.10
CA GLU A 146 -25.30 25.77 3.93
C GLU A 146 -24.58 25.12 2.74
N GLU A 147 -23.41 24.55 2.96
CA GLU A 147 -22.66 23.83 1.93
C GLU A 147 -23.41 22.58 1.45
N LEU A 148 -24.04 21.84 2.36
CA LEU A 148 -24.90 20.70 1.98
C LEU A 148 -26.08 21.11 1.09
N LYS A 149 -26.70 22.27 1.35
CA LYS A 149 -27.76 22.83 0.48
C LYS A 149 -27.21 23.17 -0.91
N GLU A 150 -25.99 23.68 -1.00
CA GLU A 150 -25.35 23.96 -2.30
C GLU A 150 -25.02 22.66 -3.06
N ILE A 151 -24.52 21.65 -2.35
CA ILE A 151 -24.27 20.32 -2.91
C ILE A 151 -25.56 19.70 -3.42
N LEU A 152 -26.66 19.82 -2.67
CA LEU A 152 -27.97 19.32 -3.07
C LEU A 152 -28.47 19.95 -4.39
N ARG A 153 -28.19 21.24 -4.63
CA ARG A 153 -28.52 21.91 -5.89
C ARG A 153 -27.76 21.34 -7.09
N LYS A 154 -26.55 20.78 -6.86
CA LYS A 154 -25.72 20.13 -7.89
C LYS A 154 -26.14 18.69 -8.18
N CYS A 155 -26.94 18.07 -7.30
CA CYS A 155 -27.52 16.75 -7.53
C CYS A 155 -28.60 16.85 -8.61
N LYS A 156 -28.45 16.08 -9.69
CA LYS A 156 -29.47 15.94 -10.75
C LYS A 156 -30.63 15.05 -10.32
#